data_c8dcd04199b60bb64da9db5071a4eeb2
#
_entry.id   c8dcd04199b60bb64da9db5071a4eeb2
#
_cell.length_a   1.000
_cell.length_b   1.000
_cell.length_c   1.000
_cell.angle_alpha   90.00
_cell.angle_beta   90.00
_cell.angle_gamma   90.00
#
_symmetry.space_group_name_H-M   'P 1'
#
loop_
_entity.id
_entity.type
_entity.pdbx_description
1 polymer ?
#
loop_
_entity_poly.entity_id
_entity_poly.type
_entity_poly.pdbx_seq_one_letter_code
_entity_poly.pdbx_strand_id
1 'polypeptide(L)'
;MGRVKRLKPKGRLVIRNRKPNIKGEVAISIMFSVNRDVVCRATGVYVKPEQWDSDKQEIVGHKEANRLNNKLAVIKRSYESVIEAYEGPLTKERLSRLLDGNLNDEQKDPKKVDFIQYAVDYNRVRFDTGKVGYSTYYNHGLYIEKFKNYIADVKKEAFLPMPEVTVELMDAYKVSRMKSIGNETMNKELTPLFKAIEYAVQNGLMNTNMLNVSRNGYVEKKQRSYTGEVEDNEISVHYLTREQMARFVALYSDVKYDRTREIMDMFLFAFHACGLRVSDIATLEWAHIDFANSTMRKMLVKAKNFHEIHLNSAAIQILHRWQDKGYNPRFVFNLLPVDFKFSDKSNQEQCDRELKMKIASKNRTIGQSLRAIGLKIGVEGFNLTMHVARHTFAVYALNPPINMSLHLVSRLLGHSSVTATEKNYAMFLPETLSEEVERKLQFEDYNPLK
;
A
#
# COMPACT_ATOMS: atom_id res chain seq x y z
N MET A 1 31.61 23.50 -13.85
CA MET A 1 30.25 24.11 -13.71
C MET A 1 30.07 24.58 -12.28
N GLY A 2 29.86 25.88 -12.06
CA GLY A 2 29.82 26.49 -10.74
C GLY A 2 28.59 26.01 -9.94
N ARG A 3 28.81 25.64 -8.68
CA ARG A 3 27.74 25.36 -7.71
C ARG A 3 26.81 26.58 -7.64
N VAL A 4 25.56 26.43 -8.08
CA VAL A 4 24.52 27.43 -7.82
C VAL A 4 24.34 27.48 -6.30
N LYS A 5 24.81 28.56 -5.66
CA LYS A 5 24.54 28.84 -4.25
C LYS A 5 23.02 28.94 -4.08
N ARG A 6 22.36 27.93 -3.51
CA ARG A 6 20.94 28.06 -3.16
C ARG A 6 20.80 29.14 -2.12
N LEU A 7 20.02 30.14 -2.41
CA LEU A 7 19.69 31.24 -1.48
C LEU A 7 18.99 30.62 -0.27
N LYS A 8 19.60 30.82 0.91
CA LYS A 8 19.00 30.38 2.18
C LYS A 8 17.76 31.23 2.46
N PRO A 9 16.68 30.64 3.06
CA PRO A 9 15.46 31.36 3.33
C PRO A 9 15.70 32.50 4.33
N LYS A 10 15.21 33.69 4.00
CA LYS A 10 15.23 34.86 4.89
C LYS A 10 13.90 34.99 5.61
N GLY A 11 13.96 35.45 6.85
CA GLY A 11 12.80 35.65 7.70
C GLY A 11 11.98 36.86 7.28
N ARG A 12 10.67 36.70 7.15
CA ARG A 12 9.72 37.78 6.94
C ARG A 12 8.82 37.91 8.15
N LEU A 13 8.72 39.13 8.71
CA LEU A 13 7.80 39.41 9.83
C LEU A 13 6.38 39.67 9.29
N VAL A 14 5.38 38.99 9.86
CA VAL A 14 4.00 39.04 9.37
C VAL A 14 2.99 38.93 10.52
N ILE A 15 1.83 39.53 10.36
CA ILE A 15 0.64 39.22 11.14
C ILE A 15 -0.14 38.13 10.39
N ARG A 16 -0.12 36.90 10.90
CA ARG A 16 -0.79 35.75 10.27
C ARG A 16 -2.26 35.59 10.73
N ASN A 17 -2.51 35.80 12.00
CA ASN A 17 -3.84 35.70 12.56
C ASN A 17 -4.33 37.10 12.90
N ARG A 18 -5.35 37.56 12.20
CA ARG A 18 -5.95 38.89 12.40
C ARG A 18 -7.01 38.92 13.52
N LYS A 19 -7.24 37.82 14.23
CA LYS A 19 -8.13 37.82 15.41
C LYS A 19 -7.39 38.42 16.60
N PRO A 20 -7.80 39.59 17.09
CA PRO A 20 -7.16 40.22 18.24
C PRO A 20 -7.40 39.41 19.52
N ASN A 21 -6.45 39.53 20.46
CA ASN A 21 -6.63 39.06 21.83
C ASN A 21 -7.63 39.98 22.58
N ILE A 22 -7.87 39.70 23.86
CA ILE A 22 -8.77 40.48 24.75
C ILE A 22 -8.36 41.96 24.84
N LYS A 23 -7.10 42.31 24.58
CA LYS A 23 -6.55 43.70 24.57
C LYS A 23 -6.63 44.35 23.19
N GLY A 24 -7.21 43.71 22.19
CA GLY A 24 -7.26 44.20 20.81
C GLY A 24 -5.94 44.08 20.06
N GLU A 25 -5.00 43.26 20.54
CA GLU A 25 -3.67 43.09 19.94
C GLU A 25 -3.58 41.80 19.14
N VAL A 26 -2.76 41.79 18.09
CA VAL A 26 -2.44 40.65 17.22
C VAL A 26 -0.97 40.27 17.38
N ALA A 27 -0.70 38.97 17.23
CA ALA A 27 0.67 38.45 17.33
C ALA A 27 1.46 38.66 16.05
N ILE A 28 2.68 39.17 16.16
CA ILE A 28 3.66 39.20 15.08
C ILE A 28 4.37 37.84 15.05
N SER A 29 4.45 37.23 13.85
CA SER A 29 5.17 35.98 13.61
C SER A 29 6.29 36.20 12.62
N ILE A 30 7.35 35.41 12.72
CA ILE A 30 8.37 35.32 11.69
C ILE A 30 8.10 34.13 10.78
N MET A 31 8.17 34.32 9.47
CA MET A 31 7.84 33.36 8.45
C MET A 31 9.04 33.10 7.55
N PHE A 32 9.33 31.84 7.29
CA PHE A 32 10.37 31.37 6.37
C PHE A 32 9.73 30.51 5.28
N SER A 33 10.10 30.75 4.02
CA SER A 33 9.62 29.94 2.89
C SER A 33 10.74 29.02 2.39
N VAL A 34 10.45 27.72 2.27
CA VAL A 34 11.38 26.71 1.75
C VAL A 34 10.64 25.73 0.84
N ASN A 35 11.12 25.55 -0.41
CA ASN A 35 10.55 24.61 -1.38
C ASN A 35 9.01 24.72 -1.57
N ARG A 36 8.47 25.95 -1.59
CA ARG A 36 7.03 26.29 -1.63
C ARG A 36 6.25 26.02 -0.32
N ASP A 37 6.89 25.48 0.68
CA ASP A 37 6.34 25.35 2.02
C ASP A 37 6.68 26.55 2.90
N VAL A 38 5.91 26.74 3.95
CA VAL A 38 6.06 27.86 4.89
C VAL A 38 6.17 27.34 6.31
N VAL A 39 7.17 27.84 7.06
CA VAL A 39 7.35 27.62 8.48
C VAL A 39 7.21 28.95 9.22
N CYS A 40 6.36 28.99 10.24
CA CYS A 40 6.15 30.21 11.04
C CYS A 40 6.50 29.95 12.51
N ARG A 41 7.04 30.99 13.15
CA ARG A 41 7.28 31.00 14.61
C ARG A 41 6.73 32.29 15.22
N ALA A 42 6.11 32.18 16.39
CA ALA A 42 5.65 33.33 17.15
C ALA A 42 6.84 34.11 17.71
N THR A 43 6.82 35.44 17.62
CA THR A 43 7.88 36.28 18.17
C THR A 43 7.64 36.64 19.63
N GLY A 44 6.43 36.37 20.16
CA GLY A 44 6.01 36.84 21.46
C GLY A 44 5.82 38.37 21.57
N VAL A 45 5.71 39.05 20.42
CA VAL A 45 5.40 40.49 20.31
C VAL A 45 3.96 40.63 19.81
N TYR A 46 3.19 41.44 20.51
CA TYR A 46 1.79 41.72 20.22
C TYR A 46 1.61 43.23 20.04
N VAL A 47 0.85 43.64 19.02
CA VAL A 47 0.54 45.04 18.74
C VAL A 47 -0.89 45.16 18.19
N LYS A 48 -1.47 46.35 18.25
CA LYS A 48 -2.74 46.59 17.57
C LYS A 48 -2.55 46.53 16.05
N PRO A 49 -3.52 46.09 15.25
CA PRO A 49 -3.38 45.96 13.80
C PRO A 49 -2.93 47.25 13.11
N GLU A 50 -3.44 48.39 13.56
CA GLU A 50 -3.10 49.73 13.05
C GLU A 50 -1.66 50.17 13.37
N GLN A 51 -0.99 49.50 14.28
CA GLN A 51 0.40 49.78 14.67
C GLN A 51 1.42 48.95 13.90
N TRP A 52 1.01 48.19 12.89
CA TRP A 52 1.89 47.34 12.09
C TRP A 52 1.97 47.84 10.65
N ASP A 53 3.16 48.19 10.22
CA ASP A 53 3.48 48.47 8.81
C ASP A 53 3.95 47.18 8.11
N SER A 54 3.13 46.60 7.26
CA SER A 54 3.42 45.34 6.56
C SER A 54 4.51 45.47 5.49
N ASP A 55 4.69 46.65 4.93
CA ASP A 55 5.65 46.89 3.84
C ASP A 55 7.06 47.09 4.42
N LYS A 56 7.18 47.83 5.50
CA LYS A 56 8.43 48.01 6.24
C LYS A 56 8.73 46.87 7.18
N GLN A 57 7.73 46.06 7.51
CA GLN A 57 7.78 44.99 8.53
C GLN A 57 8.19 45.54 9.90
N GLU A 58 7.64 46.67 10.28
CA GLU A 58 7.96 47.40 11.51
C GLU A 58 6.71 47.86 12.26
N ILE A 59 6.88 48.00 13.57
CA ILE A 59 5.86 48.58 14.44
C ILE A 59 5.95 50.08 14.36
N VAL A 60 4.81 50.72 14.09
CA VAL A 60 4.66 52.18 13.98
C VAL A 60 3.60 52.67 14.97
N GLY A 61 3.75 53.92 15.44
CA GLY A 61 2.72 54.54 16.32
C GLY A 61 2.54 53.93 17.71
N HIS A 62 3.42 53.02 18.14
CA HIS A 62 3.42 52.46 19.47
C HIS A 62 4.41 53.19 20.40
N LYS A 63 4.04 53.39 21.65
CA LYS A 63 4.90 54.10 22.64
C LYS A 63 6.30 53.49 22.76
N GLU A 64 6.42 52.17 22.60
CA GLU A 64 7.68 51.41 22.69
C GLU A 64 8.12 50.90 21.29
N ALA A 65 7.73 51.53 20.20
CA ALA A 65 8.00 51.01 18.85
C ALA A 65 9.47 50.65 18.64
N ASN A 66 10.40 51.55 19.00
CA ASN A 66 11.84 51.30 18.82
C ASN A 66 12.34 50.07 19.61
N ARG A 67 11.87 49.89 20.85
CA ARG A 67 12.25 48.74 21.69
C ARG A 67 11.72 47.42 21.11
N LEU A 68 10.46 47.42 20.66
CA LEU A 68 9.81 46.23 20.08
C LEU A 68 10.41 45.88 18.72
N ASN A 69 10.72 46.87 17.87
CA ASN A 69 11.39 46.65 16.60
C ASN A 69 12.81 46.10 16.81
N ASN A 70 13.57 46.60 17.78
CA ASN A 70 14.86 46.01 18.15
C ASN A 70 14.73 44.56 18.61
N LYS A 71 13.71 44.24 19.42
CA LYS A 71 13.43 42.87 19.81
C LYS A 71 13.13 41.97 18.62
N LEU A 72 12.30 42.42 17.70
CA LEU A 72 12.00 41.72 16.45
C LEU A 72 13.25 41.50 15.59
N ALA A 73 14.11 42.49 15.46
CA ALA A 73 15.36 42.43 14.71
C ALA A 73 16.33 41.39 15.34
N VAL A 74 16.44 41.36 16.67
CA VAL A 74 17.25 40.32 17.38
C VAL A 74 16.71 38.93 17.13
N ILE A 75 15.40 38.72 17.28
CA ILE A 75 14.76 37.42 17.02
C ILE A 75 14.99 37.00 15.54
N LYS A 76 14.80 37.90 14.61
CA LYS A 76 15.03 37.64 13.18
C LYS A 76 16.47 37.20 12.92
N ARG A 77 17.44 37.94 13.44
CA ARG A 77 18.88 37.63 13.30
C ARG A 77 19.24 36.28 13.93
N SER A 78 18.70 35.96 15.11
CA SER A 78 18.99 34.69 15.75
C SER A 78 18.51 33.50 14.90
N TYR A 79 17.33 33.56 14.32
CA TYR A 79 16.82 32.51 13.43
C TYR A 79 17.61 32.46 12.11
N GLU A 80 17.93 33.61 11.52
CA GLU A 80 18.70 33.68 10.27
C GLU A 80 20.13 33.15 10.47
N SER A 81 20.78 33.43 11.60
CA SER A 81 22.12 32.91 11.89
C SER A 81 22.15 31.39 12.02
N VAL A 82 21.13 30.81 12.63
CA VAL A 82 20.98 29.33 12.75
C VAL A 82 20.77 28.70 11.36
N ILE A 83 19.97 29.35 10.49
CA ILE A 83 19.77 28.89 9.11
C ILE A 83 21.05 29.03 8.29
N GLU A 84 21.81 30.13 8.48
CA GLU A 84 23.08 30.35 7.77
C GLU A 84 24.17 29.37 8.19
N ALA A 85 24.22 28.99 9.45
CA ALA A 85 25.18 28.02 9.95
C ALA A 85 24.88 26.58 9.50
N TYR A 86 23.65 26.31 9.05
CA TYR A 86 23.24 24.96 8.62
C TYR A 86 23.67 24.67 7.18
N GLU A 87 24.49 23.64 6.96
CA GLU A 87 25.03 23.29 5.63
C GLU A 87 24.20 22.25 4.85
N GLY A 88 23.20 21.62 5.47
CA GLY A 88 22.39 20.59 4.83
C GLY A 88 21.21 21.10 3.99
N PRO A 89 20.55 20.23 3.24
CA PRO A 89 19.34 20.58 2.50
C PRO A 89 18.20 20.94 3.46
N LEU A 90 17.57 22.09 3.24
CA LEU A 90 16.43 22.55 4.04
C LEU A 90 15.12 22.01 3.48
N THR A 91 14.41 21.18 4.26
CA THR A 91 13.00 20.86 4.08
C THR A 91 12.17 21.62 5.12
N LYS A 92 10.85 21.62 4.99
CA LYS A 92 9.93 22.23 5.96
C LYS A 92 10.12 21.67 7.37
N GLU A 93 10.19 20.33 7.48
CA GLU A 93 10.34 19.60 8.74
C GLU A 93 11.71 19.92 9.37
N ARG A 94 12.75 19.95 8.56
CA ARG A 94 14.11 20.26 9.01
C ARG A 94 14.23 21.69 9.45
N LEU A 95 13.68 22.63 8.68
CA LEU A 95 13.63 24.04 9.04
C LEU A 95 12.83 24.25 10.34
N SER A 96 11.72 23.54 10.52
CA SER A 96 10.95 23.59 11.77
C SER A 96 11.79 23.19 12.97
N ARG A 97 12.47 22.03 12.90
CA ARG A 97 13.34 21.53 14.00
C ARG A 97 14.51 22.46 14.28
N LEU A 98 15.12 23.03 13.21
CA LEU A 98 16.21 23.97 13.30
C LEU A 98 15.79 25.23 14.10
N LEU A 99 14.61 25.75 13.81
CA LEU A 99 14.08 26.94 14.47
C LEU A 99 13.59 26.68 15.90
N ASP A 100 13.31 25.43 16.26
CA ASP A 100 12.91 25.01 17.61
C ASP A 100 14.11 24.72 18.53
N GLY A 101 15.34 24.85 18.03
CA GLY A 101 16.56 24.53 18.76
C GLY A 101 16.77 23.03 19.02
N ASN A 102 15.96 22.17 18.42
CA ASN A 102 15.99 20.70 18.60
C ASN A 102 17.01 20.03 17.66
N LEU A 103 18.17 20.63 17.46
CA LEU A 103 19.25 20.10 16.61
C LEU A 103 20.39 19.45 17.40
N ASN A 104 20.12 18.93 18.59
CA ASN A 104 21.05 18.03 19.27
C ASN A 104 21.05 16.60 18.69
N ASP A 105 20.56 16.38 17.47
CA ASP A 105 21.03 15.26 16.68
C ASP A 105 22.45 15.64 16.21
N GLU A 106 23.46 14.97 16.74
CA GLU A 106 24.77 14.85 16.08
C GLU A 106 24.50 14.72 14.57
N GLN A 107 24.94 15.68 13.77
CA GLN A 107 24.83 15.55 12.32
C GLN A 107 25.56 14.28 11.94
N LYS A 108 24.82 13.19 11.80
CA LYS A 108 25.42 11.92 11.35
C LYS A 108 26.06 12.25 9.99
N ASP A 109 27.37 12.20 9.92
CA ASP A 109 28.09 12.36 8.66
C ASP A 109 27.49 11.36 7.64
N PRO A 110 26.87 11.83 6.54
CA PRO A 110 26.22 10.92 5.60
C PRO A 110 27.15 9.83 5.06
N LYS A 111 28.47 10.09 5.07
CA LYS A 111 29.49 9.10 4.65
C LYS A 111 29.64 7.94 5.64
N LYS A 112 29.28 8.17 6.91
CA LYS A 112 29.34 7.16 7.98
C LYS A 112 28.03 6.43 8.22
N VAL A 113 26.95 6.81 7.50
CA VAL A 113 25.64 6.18 7.64
C VAL A 113 25.46 5.16 6.53
N ASP A 114 25.28 3.91 6.92
CA ASP A 114 24.95 2.82 6.00
C ASP A 114 23.50 2.91 5.54
N PHE A 115 23.30 3.07 4.25
CA PHE A 115 21.96 3.12 3.66
C PHE A 115 21.17 1.82 3.87
N ILE A 116 21.83 0.67 3.84
CA ILE A 116 21.17 -0.63 3.98
C ILE A 116 20.59 -0.76 5.38
N GLN A 117 21.42 -0.51 6.40
CA GLN A 117 20.96 -0.54 7.79
C GLN A 117 19.86 0.53 8.04
N TYR A 118 20.02 1.71 7.47
CA TYR A 118 19.02 2.77 7.56
C TYR A 118 17.67 2.36 6.95
N ALA A 119 17.69 1.65 5.81
CA ALA A 119 16.48 1.14 5.18
C ALA A 119 15.79 0.06 6.04
N VAL A 120 16.58 -0.81 6.69
CA VAL A 120 16.08 -1.81 7.66
C VAL A 120 15.41 -1.12 8.84
N ASP A 121 16.09 -0.13 9.44
CA ASP A 121 15.61 0.61 10.61
C ASP A 121 14.32 1.39 10.26
N TYR A 122 14.28 2.04 9.11
CA TYR A 122 13.08 2.75 8.66
C TYR A 122 11.92 1.80 8.36
N ASN A 123 12.18 0.64 7.77
CA ASN A 123 11.16 -0.38 7.58
C ASN A 123 10.57 -0.82 8.93
N ARG A 124 11.41 -0.97 9.97
CA ARG A 124 10.97 -1.25 11.34
C ARG A 124 10.11 -0.12 11.90
N VAL A 125 10.55 1.13 11.80
CA VAL A 125 9.78 2.30 12.24
C VAL A 125 8.40 2.36 11.58
N ARG A 126 8.31 2.03 10.28
CA ARG A 126 7.02 2.00 9.56
C ARG A 126 6.07 0.93 10.11
N PHE A 127 6.62 -0.20 10.53
CA PHE A 127 5.84 -1.26 11.15
C PHE A 127 5.39 -0.87 12.56
N ASP A 128 6.29 -0.41 13.41
CA ASP A 128 6.01 -0.01 14.80
C ASP A 128 5.01 1.14 14.89
N THR A 129 5.02 2.04 13.91
CA THR A 129 4.04 3.14 13.79
C THR A 129 2.74 2.75 13.10
N GLY A 130 2.54 1.47 12.77
CA GLY A 130 1.33 0.98 12.10
C GLY A 130 1.13 1.43 10.66
N LYS A 131 2.13 2.07 10.03
CA LYS A 131 2.07 2.50 8.61
C LYS A 131 2.03 1.33 7.64
N VAL A 132 2.54 0.19 8.03
CA VAL A 132 2.50 -1.06 7.26
C VAL A 132 2.17 -2.24 8.18
N GLY A 133 1.41 -3.21 7.66
CA GLY A 133 1.16 -4.46 8.38
C GLY A 133 2.34 -5.42 8.28
N TYR A 134 2.37 -6.44 9.16
CA TYR A 134 3.45 -7.41 9.28
C TYR A 134 3.87 -8.04 7.94
N SER A 135 2.91 -8.43 7.09
CA SER A 135 3.22 -9.05 5.80
C SER A 135 4.02 -8.13 4.86
N THR A 136 3.70 -6.82 4.86
CA THR A 136 4.43 -5.82 4.08
C THR A 136 5.81 -5.57 4.68
N TYR A 137 5.90 -5.40 6.00
CA TYR A 137 7.15 -5.27 6.74
C TYR A 137 8.11 -6.41 6.43
N TYR A 138 7.64 -7.65 6.54
CA TYR A 138 8.43 -8.84 6.27
C TYR A 138 8.93 -8.90 4.81
N ASN A 139 8.04 -8.66 3.84
CA ASN A 139 8.43 -8.68 2.43
C ASN A 139 9.40 -7.55 2.08
N HIS A 140 9.21 -6.36 2.66
CA HIS A 140 10.15 -5.25 2.50
C HIS A 140 11.54 -5.61 3.07
N GLY A 141 11.61 -6.30 4.21
CA GLY A 141 12.86 -6.81 4.76
C GLY A 141 13.58 -7.75 3.78
N LEU A 142 12.84 -8.69 3.15
CA LEU A 142 13.41 -9.57 2.12
C LEU A 142 13.93 -8.80 0.89
N TYR A 143 13.24 -7.73 0.48
CA TYR A 143 13.67 -6.92 -0.66
C TYR A 143 14.92 -6.08 -0.33
N ILE A 144 15.01 -5.54 0.87
CA ILE A 144 16.21 -4.85 1.36
C ILE A 144 17.41 -5.82 1.43
N GLU A 145 17.18 -7.05 1.90
CA GLU A 145 18.23 -8.07 1.95
C GLU A 145 18.72 -8.48 0.55
N LYS A 146 17.85 -8.55 -0.44
CA LYS A 146 18.26 -8.77 -1.85
C LYS A 146 19.14 -7.64 -2.38
N PHE A 147 18.80 -6.39 -2.06
CA PHE A 147 19.62 -5.23 -2.42
C PHE A 147 20.98 -5.27 -1.72
N LYS A 148 21.00 -5.61 -0.42
CA LYS A 148 22.24 -5.81 0.34
C LYS A 148 23.16 -6.85 -0.30
N ASN A 149 22.61 -8.00 -0.69
CA ASN A 149 23.38 -9.05 -1.36
C ASN A 149 23.95 -8.56 -2.70
N TYR A 150 23.15 -7.81 -3.49
CA TYR A 150 23.65 -7.19 -4.71
C TYR A 150 24.82 -6.22 -4.44
N ILE A 151 24.72 -5.37 -3.42
CA ILE A 151 25.80 -4.43 -3.04
C ILE A 151 27.04 -5.20 -2.60
N ALA A 152 26.88 -6.25 -1.78
CA ALA A 152 27.99 -7.09 -1.35
C ALA A 152 28.71 -7.77 -2.52
N ASP A 153 27.96 -8.23 -3.53
CA ASP A 153 28.53 -8.83 -4.73
C ASP A 153 29.30 -7.82 -5.59
N VAL A 154 28.77 -6.61 -5.75
CA VAL A 154 29.37 -5.57 -6.62
C VAL A 154 30.53 -4.86 -5.94
N LYS A 155 30.39 -4.49 -4.66
CA LYS A 155 31.40 -3.72 -3.93
C LYS A 155 32.36 -4.57 -3.10
N LYS A 156 32.07 -5.87 -2.93
CA LYS A 156 32.77 -6.77 -2.00
C LYS A 156 32.64 -6.35 -0.53
N GLU A 157 31.76 -5.42 -0.23
CA GLU A 157 31.44 -4.90 1.11
C GLU A 157 29.93 -4.77 1.26
N ALA A 158 29.42 -5.03 2.45
CA ALA A 158 27.99 -4.91 2.76
C ALA A 158 27.59 -3.50 3.23
N PHE A 159 28.53 -2.56 3.28
CA PHE A 159 28.31 -1.17 3.71
C PHE A 159 28.11 -0.27 2.48
N LEU A 160 27.05 0.52 2.49
CA LEU A 160 26.74 1.48 1.42
C LEU A 160 26.56 2.88 2.01
N PRO A 161 27.55 3.78 1.93
CA PRO A 161 27.42 5.16 2.38
C PRO A 161 26.26 5.88 1.67
N MET A 162 25.53 6.74 2.39
CA MET A 162 24.40 7.51 1.82
C MET A 162 24.73 8.26 0.52
N PRO A 163 25.90 8.95 0.36
CA PRO A 163 26.24 9.64 -0.88
C PRO A 163 26.49 8.73 -2.09
N GLU A 164 26.72 7.44 -1.86
CA GLU A 164 26.98 6.45 -2.93
C GLU A 164 25.70 5.80 -3.45
N VAL A 165 24.56 6.09 -2.84
CA VAL A 165 23.25 5.76 -3.40
C VAL A 165 22.95 6.75 -4.51
N THR A 166 23.23 6.36 -5.75
CA THR A 166 23.06 7.20 -6.94
C THR A 166 21.99 6.63 -7.87
N VAL A 167 21.60 7.43 -8.88
CA VAL A 167 20.68 6.99 -9.93
C VAL A 167 21.26 5.80 -10.67
N GLU A 168 22.55 5.90 -11.02
CA GLU A 168 23.30 4.87 -11.77
C GLU A 168 23.37 3.56 -11.01
N LEU A 169 23.58 3.60 -9.69
CA LEU A 169 23.56 2.40 -8.84
C LEU A 169 22.16 1.74 -8.83
N MET A 170 21.10 2.54 -8.71
CA MET A 170 19.74 2.02 -8.71
C MET A 170 19.34 1.45 -10.09
N ASP A 171 19.81 2.07 -11.17
CA ASP A 171 19.60 1.55 -12.52
C ASP A 171 20.36 0.27 -12.78
N ALA A 172 21.62 0.18 -12.33
CA ALA A 172 22.41 -1.05 -12.42
C ALA A 172 21.76 -2.20 -11.63
N TYR A 173 21.23 -1.92 -10.44
CA TYR A 173 20.44 -2.90 -9.67
C TYR A 173 19.22 -3.39 -10.46
N LYS A 174 18.42 -2.47 -11.04
CA LYS A 174 17.26 -2.81 -11.86
C LYS A 174 17.66 -3.72 -13.02
N VAL A 175 18.68 -3.35 -13.80
CA VAL A 175 19.16 -4.13 -14.94
C VAL A 175 19.59 -5.54 -14.51
N SER A 176 20.31 -5.64 -13.39
CA SER A 176 20.73 -6.94 -12.85
C SER A 176 19.55 -7.84 -12.48
N ARG A 177 18.54 -7.27 -11.79
CA ARG A 177 17.39 -8.03 -11.31
C ARG A 177 16.41 -8.40 -12.42
N MET A 178 16.17 -7.51 -13.38
CA MET A 178 15.23 -7.72 -14.47
C MET A 178 15.62 -8.84 -15.44
N LYS A 179 16.82 -9.36 -15.35
CA LYS A 179 17.21 -10.61 -16.05
C LYS A 179 16.40 -11.83 -15.58
N SER A 180 15.86 -11.79 -14.35
CA SER A 180 15.17 -12.92 -13.72
C SER A 180 13.75 -12.63 -13.22
N ILE A 181 13.34 -11.37 -13.20
CA ILE A 181 12.03 -10.95 -12.70
C ILE A 181 11.37 -9.91 -13.61
N GLY A 182 10.02 -9.91 -13.66
CA GLY A 182 9.25 -8.91 -14.42
C GLY A 182 9.12 -7.57 -13.70
N ASN A 183 8.68 -6.56 -14.45
CA ASN A 183 8.55 -5.16 -14.03
C ASN A 183 7.76 -4.97 -12.73
N GLU A 184 6.64 -5.69 -12.57
CA GLU A 184 5.81 -5.57 -11.36
C GLU A 184 6.55 -6.06 -10.10
N THR A 185 7.31 -7.15 -10.21
CA THR A 185 8.12 -7.68 -9.10
C THR A 185 9.27 -6.74 -8.80
N MET A 186 9.92 -6.18 -9.83
CA MET A 186 10.98 -5.18 -9.65
C MET A 186 10.47 -3.96 -8.90
N ASN A 187 9.32 -3.43 -9.27
CA ASN A 187 8.71 -2.28 -8.58
C ASN A 187 8.39 -2.56 -7.11
N LYS A 188 7.99 -3.79 -6.78
CA LYS A 188 7.81 -4.22 -5.38
C LYS A 188 9.15 -4.25 -4.63
N GLU A 189 10.23 -4.71 -5.27
CA GLU A 189 11.58 -4.73 -4.67
C GLU A 189 12.13 -3.31 -4.45
N LEU A 190 11.87 -2.37 -5.35
CA LEU A 190 12.28 -0.97 -5.24
C LEU A 190 11.53 -0.19 -4.15
N THR A 191 10.27 -0.53 -3.89
CA THR A 191 9.40 0.23 -2.98
C THR A 191 10.04 0.52 -1.60
N PRO A 192 10.59 -0.44 -0.85
CA PRO A 192 11.20 -0.15 0.45
C PRO A 192 12.46 0.72 0.33
N LEU A 193 13.25 0.56 -0.72
CA LEU A 193 14.45 1.35 -0.98
C LEU A 193 14.09 2.82 -1.26
N PHE A 194 13.11 3.04 -2.12
CA PHE A 194 12.64 4.40 -2.45
C PHE A 194 12.02 5.09 -1.23
N LYS A 195 11.27 4.36 -0.40
CA LYS A 195 10.76 4.90 0.85
C LYS A 195 11.87 5.25 1.85
N ALA A 196 12.95 4.48 1.88
CA ALA A 196 14.13 4.82 2.69
C ALA A 196 14.87 6.06 2.14
N ILE A 197 15.00 6.20 0.81
CA ILE A 197 15.56 7.38 0.17
C ILE A 197 14.72 8.63 0.52
N GLU A 198 13.38 8.57 0.38
CA GLU A 198 12.49 9.67 0.75
C GLU A 198 12.69 10.10 2.20
N TYR A 199 12.80 9.13 3.11
CA TYR A 199 13.02 9.39 4.53
C TYR A 199 14.41 9.93 4.82
N ALA A 200 15.46 9.46 4.11
CA ALA A 200 16.82 9.98 4.23
C ALA A 200 16.92 11.43 3.74
N VAL A 201 16.21 11.79 2.67
CA VAL A 201 16.12 13.20 2.21
C VAL A 201 15.39 14.06 3.24
N GLN A 202 14.29 13.58 3.82
CA GLN A 202 13.57 14.31 4.89
C GLN A 202 14.45 14.56 6.12
N ASN A 203 15.36 13.63 6.43
CA ASN A 203 16.29 13.76 7.54
C ASN A 203 17.61 14.47 7.17
N GLY A 204 17.74 14.98 5.94
CA GLY A 204 18.92 15.71 5.49
C GLY A 204 20.18 14.87 5.25
N LEU A 205 20.04 13.54 5.21
CA LEU A 205 21.13 12.61 4.93
C LEU A 205 21.40 12.43 3.44
N MET A 206 20.43 12.78 2.58
CA MET A 206 20.54 12.73 1.12
C MET A 206 20.08 14.04 0.48
N ASN A 207 20.56 14.31 -0.73
CA ASN A 207 20.15 15.47 -1.50
C ASN A 207 18.70 15.33 -2.00
N THR A 208 17.98 16.46 -2.09
CA THR A 208 16.59 16.51 -2.59
C THR A 208 16.44 16.00 -4.03
N ASN A 209 17.52 16.00 -4.83
CA ASN A 209 17.50 15.41 -6.17
C ASN A 209 17.12 13.91 -6.15
N MET A 210 17.44 13.21 -5.05
CA MET A 210 17.09 11.80 -4.89
C MET A 210 15.57 11.55 -4.77
N LEU A 211 14.76 12.58 -4.50
CA LEU A 211 13.29 12.47 -4.59
C LEU A 211 12.79 12.17 -6.01
N ASN A 212 13.54 12.63 -7.03
CA ASN A 212 13.20 12.30 -8.41
C ASN A 212 13.44 10.81 -8.71
N VAL A 213 14.46 10.22 -8.09
CA VAL A 213 14.74 8.77 -8.20
C VAL A 213 13.61 7.95 -7.58
N SER A 214 13.13 8.34 -6.40
CA SER A 214 12.03 7.63 -5.75
C SER A 214 10.68 7.80 -6.46
N ARG A 215 10.45 8.91 -7.13
CA ARG A 215 9.19 9.20 -7.85
C ARG A 215 9.16 8.60 -9.25
N ASN A 216 10.25 8.72 -9.99
CA ASN A 216 10.34 8.36 -11.42
C ASN A 216 11.18 7.10 -11.67
N GLY A 217 11.81 6.55 -10.64
CA GLY A 217 12.72 5.40 -10.77
C GLY A 217 12.04 4.03 -10.87
N TYR A 218 10.72 3.97 -10.78
CA TYR A 218 9.99 2.73 -11.02
C TYR A 218 10.07 2.34 -12.49
N VAL A 219 10.09 1.03 -12.75
CA VAL A 219 10.06 0.50 -14.11
C VAL A 219 8.67 0.75 -14.68
N GLU A 220 8.61 1.39 -15.83
CA GLU A 220 7.35 1.63 -16.52
C GLU A 220 6.68 0.31 -16.92
N LYS A 221 5.36 0.27 -16.86
CA LYS A 221 4.62 -0.81 -17.47
C LYS A 221 4.78 -0.68 -18.99
N LYS A 222 5.06 -1.80 -19.66
CA LYS A 222 5.02 -1.80 -21.13
C LYS A 222 3.70 -1.15 -21.58
N GLN A 223 3.79 -0.06 -22.33
CA GLN A 223 2.61 0.53 -22.96
C GLN A 223 2.03 -0.50 -23.94
N ARG A 224 0.73 -0.68 -23.91
CA ARG A 224 0.04 -1.48 -24.91
C ARG A 224 0.35 -0.87 -26.28
N SER A 225 0.85 -1.69 -27.20
CA SER A 225 1.04 -1.27 -28.59
C SER A 225 -0.31 -0.81 -29.15
N TYR A 226 -0.34 0.34 -29.82
CA TYR A 226 -1.51 0.85 -30.55
C TYR A 226 -1.92 -0.07 -31.70
N THR A 227 -1.09 -1.06 -32.07
CA THR A 227 -1.31 -1.99 -33.19
C THR A 227 -2.33 -3.09 -32.89
N GLY A 228 -2.93 -3.13 -31.70
CA GLY A 228 -3.99 -4.09 -31.38
C GLY A 228 -3.54 -5.56 -31.27
N GLU A 229 -2.28 -5.84 -31.53
CA GLU A 229 -1.70 -7.15 -31.25
C GLU A 229 -1.49 -7.26 -29.74
N VAL A 230 -2.47 -7.86 -29.07
CA VAL A 230 -2.33 -8.32 -27.68
C VAL A 230 -1.36 -9.49 -27.74
N GLU A 231 -0.11 -9.29 -27.33
CA GLU A 231 0.72 -10.44 -26.98
C GLU A 231 -0.07 -11.26 -25.95
N ASP A 232 -0.42 -12.51 -26.28
CA ASP A 232 -1.26 -13.46 -25.52
C ASP A 232 -0.82 -13.69 -24.06
N ASN A 233 0.22 -12.99 -23.59
CA ASN A 233 0.81 -13.10 -22.26
C ASN A 233 0.22 -12.15 -21.19
N GLU A 234 -0.80 -11.34 -21.48
CA GLU A 234 -1.33 -10.34 -20.53
C GLU A 234 -2.66 -10.65 -19.86
N ILE A 235 -3.27 -11.81 -20.05
CA ILE A 235 -4.41 -12.20 -19.21
C ILE A 235 -3.87 -12.64 -17.85
N SER A 236 -3.66 -11.67 -16.95
CA SER A 236 -3.19 -11.93 -15.59
C SER A 236 -4.23 -12.62 -14.70
N VAL A 237 -5.45 -12.84 -15.20
CA VAL A 237 -6.57 -13.42 -14.47
C VAL A 237 -6.91 -14.80 -15.02
N HIS A 238 -6.48 -15.84 -14.30
CA HIS A 238 -6.79 -17.23 -14.62
C HIS A 238 -8.06 -17.66 -13.88
N TYR A 239 -9.03 -18.24 -14.60
CA TYR A 239 -10.28 -18.75 -14.05
C TYR A 239 -10.65 -20.10 -14.71
N LEU A 240 -11.53 -20.87 -14.10
CA LEU A 240 -12.05 -22.11 -14.69
C LEU A 240 -13.20 -21.80 -15.64
N THR A 241 -13.19 -22.39 -16.84
CA THR A 241 -14.35 -22.36 -17.72
C THR A 241 -15.50 -23.17 -17.11
N ARG A 242 -16.72 -23.04 -17.64
CA ARG A 242 -17.90 -23.80 -17.16
C ARG A 242 -17.69 -25.31 -17.28
N GLU A 243 -17.06 -25.74 -18.37
CA GLU A 243 -16.73 -27.15 -18.61
C GLU A 243 -15.67 -27.65 -17.63
N GLN A 244 -14.64 -26.84 -17.34
CA GLN A 244 -13.62 -27.20 -16.36
C GLN A 244 -14.21 -27.27 -14.95
N MET A 245 -15.10 -26.33 -14.59
CA MET A 245 -15.79 -26.37 -13.29
C MET A 245 -16.71 -27.59 -13.19
N ALA A 246 -17.44 -27.94 -14.26
CA ALA A 246 -18.26 -29.16 -14.28
C ALA A 246 -17.41 -30.43 -14.09
N ARG A 247 -16.24 -30.52 -14.79
CA ARG A 247 -15.28 -31.61 -14.58
C ARG A 247 -14.70 -31.61 -13.16
N PHE A 248 -14.47 -30.44 -12.59
CA PHE A 248 -14.01 -30.34 -11.19
C PHE A 248 -15.04 -30.94 -10.23
N VAL A 249 -16.31 -30.59 -10.38
CA VAL A 249 -17.40 -31.14 -9.56
C VAL A 249 -17.58 -32.63 -9.81
N ALA A 250 -17.57 -33.09 -11.05
CA ALA A 250 -17.69 -34.53 -11.38
C ALA A 250 -16.55 -35.35 -10.76
N LEU A 251 -15.32 -34.83 -10.77
CA LEU A 251 -14.16 -35.50 -10.18
C LEU A 251 -14.31 -35.72 -8.66
N TYR A 252 -15.18 -34.97 -7.97
CA TYR A 252 -15.37 -35.09 -6.52
C TYR A 252 -15.78 -36.49 -6.09
N SER A 253 -16.65 -37.16 -6.87
CA SER A 253 -17.11 -38.52 -6.59
C SER A 253 -16.02 -39.56 -6.81
N ASP A 254 -15.08 -39.32 -7.72
CA ASP A 254 -14.05 -40.29 -8.12
C ASP A 254 -12.79 -40.21 -7.27
N VAL A 255 -12.67 -39.18 -6.43
CA VAL A 255 -11.48 -38.99 -5.59
C VAL A 255 -11.47 -39.99 -4.45
N LYS A 256 -10.41 -40.82 -4.38
CA LYS A 256 -10.23 -41.87 -3.36
C LYS A 256 -9.84 -41.31 -1.98
N TYR A 257 -9.11 -40.19 -1.91
CA TYR A 257 -8.52 -39.67 -0.67
C TYR A 257 -9.37 -38.54 -0.08
N ASP A 258 -9.78 -38.68 1.16
CA ASP A 258 -10.52 -37.63 1.88
C ASP A 258 -9.81 -36.30 1.91
N ARG A 259 -8.49 -36.32 2.06
CA ARG A 259 -7.69 -35.10 2.00
C ARG A 259 -7.86 -34.32 0.71
N THR A 260 -8.00 -34.99 -0.42
CA THR A 260 -8.23 -34.34 -1.71
C THR A 260 -9.63 -33.74 -1.78
N ARG A 261 -10.65 -34.49 -1.29
CA ARG A 261 -12.03 -33.99 -1.17
C ARG A 261 -12.11 -32.74 -0.30
N GLU A 262 -11.39 -32.72 0.83
CA GLU A 262 -11.31 -31.55 1.72
C GLU A 262 -10.76 -30.30 1.00
N ILE A 263 -9.75 -30.50 0.17
CA ILE A 263 -9.19 -29.39 -0.63
C ILE A 263 -10.17 -28.93 -1.71
N MET A 264 -10.89 -29.86 -2.32
CA MET A 264 -11.96 -29.53 -3.26
C MET A 264 -13.12 -28.80 -2.58
N ASP A 265 -13.51 -29.22 -1.37
CA ASP A 265 -14.50 -28.51 -0.55
C ASP A 265 -14.05 -27.06 -0.26
N MET A 266 -12.80 -26.85 0.14
CA MET A 266 -12.27 -25.50 0.39
C MET A 266 -12.31 -24.64 -0.87
N PHE A 267 -11.98 -25.20 -2.04
CA PHE A 267 -12.02 -24.47 -3.32
C PHE A 267 -13.47 -24.12 -3.70
N LEU A 268 -14.39 -25.10 -3.62
CA LEU A 268 -15.81 -24.88 -3.91
C LEU A 268 -16.44 -23.91 -2.91
N PHE A 269 -16.10 -24.03 -1.64
CA PHE A 269 -16.57 -23.06 -0.64
C PHE A 269 -16.07 -21.66 -0.94
N ALA A 270 -14.79 -21.49 -1.31
CA ALA A 270 -14.26 -20.19 -1.71
C ALA A 270 -15.06 -19.59 -2.88
N PHE A 271 -15.38 -20.41 -3.88
CA PHE A 271 -16.21 -20.00 -5.02
C PHE A 271 -17.63 -19.61 -4.60
N HIS A 272 -18.33 -20.49 -3.87
CA HIS A 272 -19.72 -20.27 -3.45
C HIS A 272 -19.90 -19.18 -2.38
N ALA A 273 -18.86 -18.91 -1.61
CA ALA A 273 -18.80 -17.81 -0.64
C ALA A 273 -18.20 -16.53 -1.25
N CYS A 274 -18.62 -16.22 -2.48
CA CYS A 274 -18.27 -14.99 -3.19
C CYS A 274 -16.76 -14.72 -3.35
N GLY A 275 -15.97 -15.78 -3.55
CA GLY A 275 -14.55 -15.65 -3.82
C GLY A 275 -13.70 -15.31 -2.61
N LEU A 276 -13.95 -15.91 -1.44
CA LEU A 276 -13.15 -15.73 -0.24
C LEU A 276 -11.67 -16.07 -0.49
N ARG A 277 -10.77 -15.28 0.09
CA ARG A 277 -9.32 -15.56 0.03
C ARG A 277 -8.95 -16.73 0.95
N VAL A 278 -7.88 -17.46 0.62
CA VAL A 278 -7.37 -18.55 1.47
C VAL A 278 -7.11 -18.12 2.92
N SER A 279 -6.68 -16.87 3.14
CA SER A 279 -6.50 -16.32 4.49
C SER A 279 -7.83 -16.22 5.26
N ASP A 280 -8.89 -15.86 4.56
CA ASP A 280 -10.22 -15.72 5.17
C ASP A 280 -10.87 -17.08 5.43
N ILE A 281 -10.60 -18.06 4.57
CA ILE A 281 -10.99 -19.48 4.77
C ILE A 281 -10.22 -20.07 5.95
N ALA A 282 -8.91 -19.84 6.04
CA ALA A 282 -8.10 -20.38 7.13
C ALA A 282 -8.51 -19.84 8.52
N THR A 283 -9.03 -18.62 8.56
CA THR A 283 -9.47 -17.93 9.78
C THR A 283 -11.00 -17.95 9.96
N LEU A 284 -11.71 -18.77 9.20
CA LEU A 284 -13.15 -18.90 9.32
C LEU A 284 -13.49 -19.76 10.55
N GLU A 285 -14.19 -19.17 11.50
CA GLU A 285 -14.67 -19.84 12.71
C GLU A 285 -16.16 -20.18 12.58
N TRP A 286 -16.61 -21.22 13.27
CA TRP A 286 -18.03 -21.57 13.33
C TRP A 286 -18.90 -20.42 13.86
N ALA A 287 -18.38 -19.62 14.78
CA ALA A 287 -19.04 -18.41 15.28
C ALA A 287 -19.34 -17.35 14.23
N HIS A 288 -18.70 -17.42 13.05
CA HIS A 288 -18.96 -16.50 11.94
C HIS A 288 -20.15 -16.94 11.06
N ILE A 289 -20.70 -18.13 11.29
CA ILE A 289 -21.76 -18.73 10.47
C ILE A 289 -23.09 -18.70 11.21
N ASP A 290 -24.07 -18.09 10.61
CA ASP A 290 -25.46 -18.17 11.03
C ASP A 290 -26.20 -19.13 10.08
N PHE A 291 -26.41 -20.35 10.53
CA PHE A 291 -27.09 -21.37 9.73
C PHE A 291 -28.59 -21.06 9.56
N ALA A 292 -29.25 -20.44 10.55
CA ALA A 292 -30.66 -20.09 10.48
C ALA A 292 -30.96 -19.09 9.37
N ASN A 293 -30.08 -18.10 9.20
CA ASN A 293 -30.21 -17.08 8.17
C ASN A 293 -29.34 -17.34 6.93
N SER A 294 -28.60 -18.46 6.91
CA SER A 294 -27.64 -18.78 5.84
C SER A 294 -26.69 -17.63 5.55
N THR A 295 -26.10 -17.01 6.58
CA THR A 295 -25.19 -15.88 6.43
C THR A 295 -23.83 -16.15 7.05
N MET A 296 -22.81 -15.55 6.48
CA MET A 296 -21.46 -15.50 7.03
C MET A 296 -21.10 -14.06 7.33
N ARG A 297 -20.61 -13.79 8.55
CA ARG A 297 -20.22 -12.47 9.01
C ARG A 297 -18.84 -12.52 9.64
N LYS A 298 -17.84 -11.86 9.03
CA LYS A 298 -16.48 -11.85 9.58
C LYS A 298 -15.68 -10.61 9.18
N MET A 299 -14.64 -10.32 9.95
CA MET A 299 -13.59 -9.37 9.56
C MET A 299 -12.62 -10.05 8.58
N LEU A 300 -12.45 -9.47 7.38
CA LEU A 300 -11.50 -10.01 6.39
C LEU A 300 -10.05 -9.71 6.80
N VAL A 301 -9.19 -10.72 6.71
CA VAL A 301 -7.79 -10.65 7.16
C VAL A 301 -7.00 -9.59 6.41
N LYS A 302 -7.11 -9.56 5.09
CA LYS A 302 -6.33 -8.65 4.23
C LYS A 302 -6.96 -7.27 4.11
N ALA A 303 -8.27 -7.22 3.89
CA ALA A 303 -8.99 -5.97 3.65
C ALA A 303 -9.29 -5.20 4.95
N LYS A 304 -9.25 -5.88 6.10
CA LYS A 304 -9.55 -5.33 7.44
C LYS A 304 -10.89 -4.59 7.50
N ASN A 305 -11.86 -5.06 6.69
CA ASN A 305 -13.24 -4.58 6.71
C ASN A 305 -14.17 -5.71 7.14
N PHE A 306 -15.29 -5.32 7.72
CA PHE A 306 -16.37 -6.24 8.09
C PHE A 306 -17.08 -6.69 6.81
N HIS A 307 -17.26 -8.00 6.66
CA HIS A 307 -17.82 -8.61 5.46
C HIS A 307 -18.97 -9.53 5.84
N GLU A 308 -20.12 -9.29 5.23
CA GLU A 308 -21.32 -10.11 5.39
C GLU A 308 -21.81 -10.55 4.02
N ILE A 309 -22.04 -11.84 3.88
CA ILE A 309 -22.55 -12.44 2.64
C ILE A 309 -23.61 -13.48 2.98
N HIS A 310 -24.58 -13.63 2.08
CA HIS A 310 -25.49 -14.76 2.09
C HIS A 310 -24.82 -15.98 1.46
N LEU A 311 -24.94 -17.13 2.12
CA LEU A 311 -24.40 -18.41 1.67
C LEU A 311 -25.47 -19.18 0.92
N ASN A 312 -25.16 -19.63 -0.29
CA ASN A 312 -26.07 -20.48 -1.06
C ASN A 312 -26.10 -21.93 -0.51
N SER A 313 -27.03 -22.72 -0.99
CA SER A 313 -27.22 -24.11 -0.55
C SER A 313 -25.96 -24.96 -0.68
N ALA A 314 -25.17 -24.76 -1.73
CA ALA A 314 -23.92 -25.51 -1.93
C ALA A 314 -22.87 -25.19 -0.86
N ALA A 315 -22.73 -23.91 -0.50
CA ALA A 315 -21.85 -23.50 0.59
C ALA A 315 -22.30 -24.08 1.94
N ILE A 316 -23.60 -24.05 2.23
CA ILE A 316 -24.17 -24.60 3.44
C ILE A 316 -23.95 -26.14 3.51
N GLN A 317 -24.14 -26.86 2.41
CA GLN A 317 -23.87 -28.31 2.37
C GLN A 317 -22.38 -28.62 2.66
N ILE A 318 -21.46 -27.82 2.16
CA ILE A 318 -20.03 -27.96 2.46
C ILE A 318 -19.81 -27.77 3.97
N LEU A 319 -20.42 -26.73 4.57
CA LEU A 319 -20.28 -26.46 6.00
C LEU A 319 -20.82 -27.62 6.85
N HIS A 320 -21.96 -28.18 6.51
CA HIS A 320 -22.49 -29.36 7.23
C HIS A 320 -21.54 -30.56 7.13
N ARG A 321 -20.98 -30.86 5.95
CA ARG A 321 -19.99 -31.94 5.83
C ARG A 321 -18.76 -31.72 6.74
N TRP A 322 -18.32 -30.50 6.92
CA TRP A 322 -17.20 -30.18 7.79
C TRP A 322 -17.59 -30.18 9.28
N GLN A 323 -18.85 -29.84 9.61
CA GLN A 323 -19.40 -29.92 10.94
C GLN A 323 -19.49 -31.41 11.38
N ASP A 324 -19.99 -32.29 10.51
CA ASP A 324 -20.10 -33.72 10.75
C ASP A 324 -18.74 -34.38 10.97
N LYS A 325 -17.67 -33.89 10.34
CA LYS A 325 -16.30 -34.38 10.58
C LYS A 325 -15.77 -34.05 11.98
N GLY A 326 -16.21 -32.98 12.59
CA GLY A 326 -15.85 -32.59 13.95
C GLY A 326 -14.35 -32.34 14.19
N TYR A 327 -13.56 -32.02 13.15
CA TYR A 327 -12.11 -31.93 13.26
C TYR A 327 -11.61 -30.79 14.16
N ASN A 328 -12.36 -29.70 14.22
CA ASN A 328 -11.95 -28.52 14.97
C ASN A 328 -13.20 -27.81 15.51
N PRO A 329 -13.31 -27.67 16.83
CA PRO A 329 -14.48 -27.02 17.45
C PRO A 329 -14.54 -25.51 17.22
N ARG A 330 -13.45 -24.89 16.78
CA ARG A 330 -13.39 -23.46 16.54
C ARG A 330 -13.36 -23.10 15.06
N PHE A 331 -12.44 -23.69 14.30
CA PHE A 331 -12.22 -23.35 12.89
C PHE A 331 -12.92 -24.32 11.95
N VAL A 332 -13.62 -23.78 10.95
CA VAL A 332 -14.37 -24.58 9.97
C VAL A 332 -13.46 -25.56 9.21
N PHE A 333 -12.37 -25.05 8.62
CA PHE A 333 -11.50 -25.83 7.73
C PHE A 333 -10.21 -26.34 8.38
N ASN A 334 -10.15 -26.50 9.67
CA ASN A 334 -9.04 -27.11 10.41
C ASN A 334 -7.63 -26.75 9.87
N LEU A 335 -7.44 -25.49 9.43
CA LEU A 335 -6.15 -25.00 8.91
C LEU A 335 -5.29 -24.38 10.01
N LEU A 336 -5.92 -23.96 11.10
CA LEU A 336 -5.28 -23.41 12.30
C LEU A 336 -5.61 -24.30 13.52
N PRO A 337 -4.72 -24.38 14.51
CA PRO A 337 -5.01 -25.10 15.75
C PRO A 337 -6.09 -24.34 16.57
N VAL A 338 -6.85 -25.08 17.36
CA VAL A 338 -8.00 -24.55 18.12
C VAL A 338 -7.64 -23.40 19.06
N ASP A 339 -6.44 -23.47 19.64
CA ASP A 339 -5.88 -22.48 20.57
C ASP A 339 -5.15 -21.32 19.90
N PHE A 340 -5.20 -21.22 18.56
CA PHE A 340 -4.50 -20.16 17.82
C PHE A 340 -4.92 -18.76 18.28
N LYS A 341 -3.94 -17.92 18.64
CA LYS A 341 -4.16 -16.55 19.09
C LYS A 341 -3.94 -15.57 17.95
N PHE A 342 -4.96 -14.76 17.63
CA PHE A 342 -4.86 -13.70 16.63
C PHE A 342 -4.29 -12.40 17.17
N SER A 343 -4.37 -12.21 18.48
CA SER A 343 -3.87 -11.01 19.13
C SER A 343 -3.24 -11.34 20.50
N ASP A 344 -2.14 -10.69 20.76
CA ASP A 344 -1.48 -10.68 22.07
C ASP A 344 -0.95 -9.26 22.31
N LYS A 345 -1.42 -8.62 23.40
CA LYS A 345 -1.00 -7.25 23.75
C LYS A 345 0.50 -7.15 24.02
N SER A 346 1.12 -8.23 24.48
CA SER A 346 2.55 -8.29 24.77
C SER A 346 3.41 -8.62 23.54
N ASN A 347 2.85 -9.32 22.55
CA ASN A 347 3.63 -9.82 21.40
C ASN A 347 2.78 -9.98 20.13
N GLN A 348 2.16 -8.88 19.65
CA GLN A 348 1.33 -8.91 18.44
C GLN A 348 2.12 -9.31 17.20
N GLU A 349 3.39 -8.92 17.10
CA GLU A 349 4.25 -9.27 15.96
C GLU A 349 4.41 -10.79 15.81
N GLN A 350 4.55 -11.50 16.93
CA GLN A 350 4.64 -12.97 16.90
C GLN A 350 3.34 -13.60 16.38
N CYS A 351 2.19 -13.12 16.84
CA CYS A 351 0.88 -13.60 16.36
C CYS A 351 0.75 -13.40 14.85
N ASP A 352 1.10 -12.21 14.34
CA ASP A 352 1.05 -11.88 12.91
C ASP A 352 2.02 -12.75 12.09
N ARG A 353 3.21 -12.99 12.62
CA ARG A 353 4.22 -13.87 12.02
C ARG A 353 3.71 -15.30 11.92
N GLU A 354 3.21 -15.85 13.02
CA GLU A 354 2.70 -17.22 13.08
C GLU A 354 1.52 -17.41 12.13
N LEU A 355 0.58 -16.47 12.09
CA LEU A 355 -0.54 -16.50 11.16
C LEU A 355 -0.05 -16.54 9.71
N LYS A 356 0.87 -15.64 9.35
CA LYS A 356 1.46 -15.61 7.99
C LYS A 356 2.13 -16.93 7.63
N MET A 357 2.96 -17.48 8.53
CA MET A 357 3.69 -18.72 8.29
C MET A 357 2.76 -19.93 8.16
N LYS A 358 1.76 -20.03 9.02
CA LYS A 358 0.76 -21.13 8.98
C LYS A 358 -0.06 -21.07 7.69
N ILE A 359 -0.59 -19.90 7.33
CA ILE A 359 -1.35 -19.72 6.07
C ILE A 359 -0.46 -20.05 4.86
N ALA A 360 0.78 -19.57 4.83
CA ALA A 360 1.70 -19.84 3.71
C ALA A 360 1.99 -21.34 3.56
N SER A 361 2.26 -22.04 4.67
CA SER A 361 2.49 -23.49 4.69
C SER A 361 1.29 -24.27 4.19
N LYS A 362 0.10 -23.99 4.73
CA LYS A 362 -1.15 -24.65 4.31
C LYS A 362 -1.49 -24.36 2.85
N ASN A 363 -1.35 -23.11 2.42
CA ASN A 363 -1.61 -22.72 1.03
C ASN A 363 -0.68 -23.43 0.04
N ARG A 364 0.59 -23.68 0.41
CA ARG A 364 1.54 -24.48 -0.39
C ARG A 364 1.01 -25.90 -0.60
N THR A 365 0.60 -26.58 0.47
CA THR A 365 0.06 -27.95 0.40
C THR A 365 -1.23 -28.00 -0.40
N ILE A 366 -2.17 -27.07 -0.17
CA ILE A 366 -3.41 -26.94 -0.94
C ILE A 366 -3.10 -26.72 -2.42
N GLY A 367 -2.15 -25.80 -2.72
CA GLY A 367 -1.76 -25.49 -4.09
C GLY A 367 -1.15 -26.68 -4.84
N GLN A 368 -0.37 -27.55 -4.17
CA GLN A 368 0.15 -28.77 -4.79
C GLN A 368 -0.98 -29.73 -5.19
N SER A 369 -1.96 -29.94 -4.33
CA SER A 369 -3.12 -30.79 -4.63
C SER A 369 -4.01 -30.19 -5.70
N LEU A 370 -4.29 -28.88 -5.65
CA LEU A 370 -5.07 -28.19 -6.68
C LEU A 370 -4.39 -28.24 -8.05
N ARG A 371 -3.06 -28.14 -8.10
CA ARG A 371 -2.31 -28.31 -9.36
C ARG A 371 -2.57 -29.69 -9.98
N ALA A 372 -2.48 -30.76 -9.17
CA ALA A 372 -2.76 -32.11 -9.65
C ALA A 372 -4.22 -32.29 -10.11
N ILE A 373 -5.17 -31.65 -9.41
CA ILE A 373 -6.59 -31.62 -9.80
C ILE A 373 -6.75 -30.86 -11.12
N GLY A 374 -6.10 -29.70 -11.26
CA GLY A 374 -6.14 -28.86 -12.46
C GLY A 374 -5.75 -29.64 -13.72
N LEU A 375 -4.67 -30.43 -13.67
CA LEU A 375 -4.25 -31.30 -14.77
C LEU A 375 -5.33 -32.33 -15.15
N LYS A 376 -6.00 -32.93 -14.15
CA LYS A 376 -7.06 -33.94 -14.39
C LYS A 376 -8.31 -33.36 -15.06
N ILE A 377 -8.61 -32.10 -14.82
CA ILE A 377 -9.78 -31.42 -15.39
C ILE A 377 -9.45 -30.63 -16.68
N GLY A 378 -8.21 -30.74 -17.17
CA GLY A 378 -7.79 -30.11 -18.42
C GLY A 378 -7.50 -28.60 -18.28
N VAL A 379 -6.92 -28.19 -17.16
CA VAL A 379 -6.38 -26.82 -17.02
C VAL A 379 -5.00 -26.76 -17.64
N GLU A 380 -4.85 -25.94 -18.65
CA GLU A 380 -3.60 -25.70 -19.40
C GLU A 380 -3.18 -24.22 -19.26
N GLY A 381 -1.89 -23.94 -19.38
CA GLY A 381 -1.34 -22.58 -19.36
C GLY A 381 -1.19 -21.94 -17.97
N PHE A 382 -1.84 -22.49 -16.92
CA PHE A 382 -1.70 -21.97 -15.55
C PHE A 382 -1.87 -23.07 -14.49
N ASN A 383 -1.46 -22.74 -13.27
CA ASN A 383 -1.64 -23.63 -12.13
C ASN A 383 -2.96 -23.32 -11.41
N LEU A 384 -3.79 -24.36 -11.16
CA LEU A 384 -4.97 -24.21 -10.31
C LEU A 384 -4.55 -23.89 -8.87
N THR A 385 -5.09 -22.82 -8.32
CA THR A 385 -4.83 -22.34 -6.94
C THR A 385 -6.13 -21.88 -6.28
N MET A 386 -6.11 -21.66 -4.97
CA MET A 386 -7.28 -21.08 -4.26
C MET A 386 -7.69 -19.72 -4.80
N HIS A 387 -6.76 -18.95 -5.38
CA HIS A 387 -7.09 -17.64 -5.95
C HIS A 387 -7.90 -17.75 -7.25
N VAL A 388 -7.71 -18.85 -7.98
CA VAL A 388 -8.52 -19.17 -9.18
C VAL A 388 -10.00 -19.31 -8.83
N ALA A 389 -10.37 -19.89 -7.67
CA ALA A 389 -11.77 -19.93 -7.23
C ALA A 389 -12.39 -18.52 -7.15
N ARG A 390 -11.64 -17.57 -6.62
CA ARG A 390 -12.06 -16.16 -6.54
C ARG A 390 -12.22 -15.51 -7.90
N HIS A 391 -11.26 -15.73 -8.79
CA HIS A 391 -11.34 -15.23 -10.17
C HIS A 391 -12.51 -15.86 -10.92
N THR A 392 -12.71 -17.16 -10.77
CA THR A 392 -13.84 -17.88 -11.38
C THR A 392 -15.19 -17.31 -10.90
N PHE A 393 -15.34 -17.07 -9.59
CA PHE A 393 -16.54 -16.41 -9.07
C PHE A 393 -16.75 -15.04 -9.72
N ALA A 394 -15.71 -14.20 -9.77
CA ALA A 394 -15.84 -12.85 -10.31
C ALA A 394 -16.22 -12.84 -11.79
N VAL A 395 -15.57 -13.69 -12.60
CA VAL A 395 -15.88 -13.81 -14.04
C VAL A 395 -17.29 -14.34 -14.24
N TYR A 396 -17.72 -15.38 -13.50
CA TYR A 396 -19.09 -15.91 -13.63
C TYR A 396 -20.15 -14.91 -13.20
N ALA A 397 -19.89 -14.17 -12.11
CA ALA A 397 -20.82 -13.16 -11.63
C ALA A 397 -21.01 -11.98 -12.60
N LEU A 398 -19.96 -11.60 -13.31
CA LEU A 398 -19.98 -10.49 -14.30
C LEU A 398 -20.60 -10.88 -15.63
N ASN A 399 -20.57 -12.17 -16.01
CA ASN A 399 -20.99 -12.64 -17.33
C ASN A 399 -22.34 -13.38 -17.30
N PRO A 400 -22.98 -13.54 -18.48
CA PRO A 400 -24.23 -14.30 -18.61
C PRO A 400 -24.14 -15.72 -18.03
N PRO A 401 -25.23 -16.25 -17.45
CA PRO A 401 -26.55 -15.63 -17.29
C PRO A 401 -26.71 -14.73 -16.05
N ILE A 402 -25.66 -14.54 -15.22
CA ILE A 402 -25.73 -13.85 -13.93
C ILE A 402 -25.77 -12.33 -14.11
N ASN A 403 -24.85 -11.75 -14.88
CA ASN A 403 -24.79 -10.32 -15.24
C ASN A 403 -24.85 -9.34 -14.05
N MET A 404 -24.11 -9.63 -12.96
CA MET A 404 -24.01 -8.70 -11.85
C MET A 404 -23.21 -7.45 -12.23
N SER A 405 -23.57 -6.30 -11.69
CA SER A 405 -22.78 -5.09 -11.86
C SER A 405 -21.38 -5.22 -11.22
N LEU A 406 -20.37 -4.57 -11.82
CA LEU A 406 -19.00 -4.54 -11.32
C LEU A 406 -18.94 -4.05 -9.85
N HIS A 407 -19.81 -3.09 -9.49
CA HIS A 407 -19.91 -2.57 -8.14
C HIS A 407 -20.37 -3.66 -7.14
N LEU A 408 -21.41 -4.43 -7.50
CA LEU A 408 -21.92 -5.51 -6.66
C LEU A 408 -20.86 -6.61 -6.50
N VAL A 409 -20.20 -7.03 -7.59
CA VAL A 409 -19.11 -8.02 -7.54
C VAL A 409 -17.96 -7.52 -6.67
N SER A 410 -17.59 -6.24 -6.77
CA SER A 410 -16.57 -5.63 -5.91
C SER A 410 -16.91 -5.74 -4.42
N ARG A 411 -18.15 -5.46 -4.05
CA ARG A 411 -18.64 -5.61 -2.66
C ARG A 411 -18.62 -7.06 -2.21
N LEU A 412 -19.12 -8.00 -3.02
CA LEU A 412 -19.13 -9.44 -2.72
C LEU A 412 -17.71 -10.01 -2.57
N LEU A 413 -16.76 -9.52 -3.35
CA LEU A 413 -15.35 -9.86 -3.20
C LEU A 413 -14.70 -9.23 -1.95
N GLY A 414 -15.35 -8.31 -1.26
CA GLY A 414 -14.80 -7.58 -0.12
C GLY A 414 -13.62 -6.66 -0.50
N HIS A 415 -13.71 -6.00 -1.67
CA HIS A 415 -12.75 -4.95 -2.05
C HIS A 415 -13.12 -3.62 -1.38
N SER A 416 -12.11 -2.87 -0.98
CA SER A 416 -12.31 -1.52 -0.40
C SER A 416 -12.63 -0.47 -1.46
N SER A 417 -12.34 -0.73 -2.75
CA SER A 417 -12.70 0.13 -3.88
C SER A 417 -13.06 -0.69 -5.11
N VAL A 418 -13.92 -0.13 -5.97
CA VAL A 418 -14.32 -0.74 -7.25
C VAL A 418 -13.14 -0.80 -8.22
N THR A 419 -12.23 0.16 -8.16
CA THR A 419 -11.02 0.24 -9.02
C THR A 419 -10.19 -1.06 -9.01
N ALA A 420 -10.12 -1.75 -7.86
CA ALA A 420 -9.41 -3.02 -7.77
C ALA A 420 -10.11 -4.13 -8.58
N THR A 421 -11.44 -4.11 -8.66
CA THR A 421 -12.24 -5.05 -9.45
C THR A 421 -12.17 -4.69 -10.93
N GLU A 422 -12.34 -3.43 -11.25
CA GLU A 422 -12.25 -2.89 -12.61
C GLU A 422 -10.91 -3.25 -13.25
N LYS A 423 -9.80 -2.96 -12.58
CA LYS A 423 -8.46 -3.27 -13.09
C LYS A 423 -8.24 -4.73 -13.45
N ASN A 424 -8.86 -5.66 -12.71
CA ASN A 424 -8.65 -7.09 -12.88
C ASN A 424 -9.68 -7.74 -13.81
N TYR A 425 -10.90 -7.19 -13.89
CA TYR A 425 -12.02 -7.89 -14.51
C TYR A 425 -12.74 -7.08 -15.60
N ALA A 426 -12.42 -5.79 -15.82
CA ALA A 426 -13.07 -4.99 -16.86
C ALA A 426 -12.90 -5.59 -18.26
N MET A 427 -11.81 -6.32 -18.51
CA MET A 427 -11.55 -7.00 -19.78
C MET A 427 -12.57 -8.11 -20.11
N PHE A 428 -13.30 -8.59 -19.11
CA PHE A 428 -14.35 -9.60 -19.30
C PHE A 428 -15.74 -8.99 -19.54
N LEU A 429 -15.84 -7.66 -19.63
CA LEU A 429 -17.09 -6.94 -19.90
C LEU A 429 -17.37 -6.62 -21.39
N PRO A 430 -16.43 -6.70 -22.36
CA PRO A 430 -16.64 -6.16 -23.70
C PRO A 430 -17.87 -6.74 -24.44
N GLU A 431 -18.12 -8.03 -24.32
CA GLU A 431 -19.28 -8.69 -24.96
C GLU A 431 -20.60 -8.22 -24.33
N THR A 432 -20.62 -8.12 -22.98
CA THR A 432 -21.78 -7.61 -22.24
C THR A 432 -22.05 -6.13 -22.53
N LEU A 433 -21.01 -5.33 -22.77
CA LEU A 433 -21.18 -3.90 -23.11
C LEU A 433 -21.79 -3.74 -24.48
N SER A 434 -21.37 -4.50 -25.49
CA SER A 434 -21.93 -4.45 -26.84
C SER A 434 -23.41 -4.88 -26.85
N GLU A 435 -23.74 -5.99 -26.17
CA GLU A 435 -25.12 -6.47 -26.05
C GLU A 435 -26.00 -5.50 -25.23
N GLU A 436 -25.48 -4.88 -24.17
CA GLU A 436 -26.21 -3.87 -23.40
C GLU A 436 -26.42 -2.58 -24.18
N VAL A 437 -25.43 -2.17 -24.99
CA VAL A 437 -25.56 -1.03 -25.90
C VAL A 437 -26.65 -1.30 -26.93
N GLU A 438 -26.63 -2.46 -27.59
CA GLU A 438 -27.67 -2.84 -28.56
C GLU A 438 -29.05 -2.90 -27.91
N ARG A 439 -29.18 -3.47 -26.71
CA ARG A 439 -30.46 -3.60 -26.02
C ARG A 439 -31.00 -2.30 -25.46
N LYS A 440 -30.12 -1.46 -24.86
CA LYS A 440 -30.53 -0.23 -24.13
C LYS A 440 -30.51 1.02 -25.00
N LEU A 441 -29.72 1.02 -26.08
CA LEU A 441 -29.59 2.14 -26.98
C LEU A 441 -30.33 1.92 -28.31
N GLN A 442 -31.41 1.14 -28.30
CA GLN A 442 -32.37 1.12 -29.42
C GLN A 442 -33.11 2.45 -29.47
N PHE A 443 -32.44 3.47 -30.00
CA PHE A 443 -33.00 4.80 -30.24
C PHE A 443 -33.90 4.78 -31.50
N GLU A 444 -34.89 3.88 -31.59
CA GLU A 444 -35.82 3.86 -32.70
C GLU A 444 -36.54 5.18 -32.87
N ASP A 445 -36.84 5.87 -31.74
CA ASP A 445 -37.53 7.16 -31.72
C ASP A 445 -36.63 8.34 -32.15
N TYR A 446 -35.33 8.16 -32.26
CA TYR A 446 -34.36 9.20 -32.65
C TYR A 446 -33.69 8.93 -34.01
N ASN A 447 -34.19 7.99 -34.79
CA ASN A 447 -33.68 7.74 -36.12
C ASN A 447 -34.27 8.74 -37.15
N PRO A 448 -33.50 9.73 -37.62
CA PRO A 448 -34.03 10.74 -38.56
C PRO A 448 -34.27 10.20 -39.95
N LEU A 449 -34.02 8.91 -40.20
CA LEU A 449 -34.19 8.24 -41.49
C LEU A 449 -35.43 7.33 -41.53
N LYS A 450 -36.28 7.37 -40.50
CA LYS A 450 -37.62 6.74 -40.55
C LYS A 450 -38.70 7.70 -40.97
#